data_cffacfd6ce48e68fb78a1e9a67bda047
#
_entry.id   cffacfd6ce48e68fb78a1e9a67bda047
#
_cell.length_a   1.000
_cell.length_b   1.000
_cell.length_c   1.000
_cell.angle_alpha   90.00
_cell.angle_beta   90.00
_cell.angle_gamma   90.00
#
_symmetry.space_group_name_H-M   'P 1'
#
loop_
_entity.id
_entity.type
_entity.pdbx_description
1 polymer ?
#
loop_
_entity_poly.entity_id
_entity_poly.type
_entity_poly.pdbx_seq_one_letter_code
_entity_poly.pdbx_strand_id
1 'polypeptide(L)'
;LGDVYKRQKATYDFLSVIHDGTIGEVSVTLPLGSYHIEETKPPYGYVGTADSYDVTFAWDNQLNDVVMAVSIAKYDGAASAQRFEVVRSKDADDDFIEQQTLKFYNERERAKVGVYKVDRETGKYLAGAVFNLYTADDIYSADGKLLFVAGELVATSPESNADGYTYFDCDIPIRGEYYGSSTHKDATTNSGNYIVKEIRAPLGYYVNEKPMEVTFTYDGEALMVLDNTCANKPTEMFVSKRDFTNDEELPGATLVIKDMDGSIVTTWVSTDEPHRVTGLHFGEPYTLTEIRAADGYALADDITFRLIQKSDEDGKPLEECEVYYLTTKNILFWKWEDWKLLDDATVIMRDDIIKVQISKKDLTTKEELPGAELTLADVEGNEIDRWISTDTPHRMEKLPAGKYTLTEVTAPDGYAIAERVEFEVLPTGDVQTFEMFDDIIKVKISKVDITTNEELPGAELVIKDKDGNEIDRWISTNKPHYVEKIPAGDYTLTEITAPSGYKIAESINFTVLPTGEIQTVVMKDAREDTPTPTPDNTPNPEHTPQPTPDTTPT
;
A
#
# COMPACT_ATOMS: atom_id res chain seq x y z
N LEU A 1 -86.48 5.94 60.64
CA LEU A 1 -85.19 5.80 61.34
C LEU A 1 -84.28 5.00 60.45
N GLY A 2 -83.32 5.70 59.89
CA GLY A 2 -82.54 5.19 58.79
C GLY A 2 -81.53 4.16 59.19
N ASP A 3 -81.57 3.02 58.56
CA ASP A 3 -80.44 2.08 58.51
C ASP A 3 -79.36 2.65 57.56
N VAL A 4 -78.28 3.03 58.19
CA VAL A 4 -77.07 3.35 57.48
C VAL A 4 -76.43 2.02 57.01
N TYR A 5 -76.74 1.61 55.81
CA TYR A 5 -76.01 0.52 55.16
C TYR A 5 -74.60 0.95 54.97
N LYS A 6 -73.68 0.41 55.76
CA LYS A 6 -72.26 0.48 55.46
C LYS A 6 -72.06 -0.31 54.16
N ARG A 7 -71.71 0.38 53.06
CA ARG A 7 -71.27 -0.24 51.82
C ARG A 7 -70.00 -1.06 52.17
N GLN A 8 -70.12 -2.37 52.25
CA GLN A 8 -68.99 -3.24 52.28
C GLN A 8 -68.49 -3.36 50.84
N LYS A 9 -67.25 -2.96 50.59
CA LYS A 9 -66.57 -3.20 49.32
C LYS A 9 -66.14 -4.67 49.32
N ALA A 10 -66.78 -5.49 48.55
CA ALA A 10 -66.37 -6.88 48.32
C ALA A 10 -65.50 -6.89 47.05
N THR A 11 -64.39 -7.59 47.10
CA THR A 11 -63.52 -7.82 45.92
C THR A 11 -63.76 -9.27 45.47
N TYR A 12 -63.92 -9.45 44.19
CA TYR A 12 -64.03 -10.76 43.55
C TYR A 12 -62.90 -10.93 42.59
N ASP A 13 -62.09 -11.96 42.75
CA ASP A 13 -61.01 -12.29 41.84
C ASP A 13 -61.47 -13.33 40.83
N PHE A 14 -61.29 -13.04 39.56
CA PHE A 14 -61.57 -13.94 38.46
C PHE A 14 -60.30 -14.36 37.79
N LEU A 15 -60.16 -15.60 37.38
CA LEU A 15 -59.05 -16.10 36.60
C LEU A 15 -59.55 -16.50 35.22
N SER A 16 -59.10 -15.80 34.17
CA SER A 16 -59.31 -16.27 32.80
C SER A 16 -57.98 -16.71 32.22
N VAL A 17 -58.01 -17.75 31.41
CA VAL A 17 -56.83 -18.22 30.65
C VAL A 17 -57.03 -17.88 29.19
N ILE A 18 -56.11 -17.11 28.64
CA ILE A 18 -56.11 -16.80 27.21
C ILE A 18 -55.25 -17.82 26.50
N HIS A 19 -55.83 -18.48 25.50
CA HIS A 19 -55.11 -19.35 24.56
C HIS A 19 -54.86 -18.61 23.25
N ASP A 20 -53.78 -18.93 22.58
CA ASP A 20 -53.45 -18.28 21.30
C ASP A 20 -54.56 -18.54 20.26
N GLY A 21 -55.26 -17.48 19.88
CA GLY A 21 -56.40 -17.53 18.97
C GLY A 21 -57.75 -17.96 19.59
N THR A 22 -57.82 -18.20 20.90
CA THR A 22 -59.06 -18.46 21.61
C THR A 22 -59.32 -17.41 22.70
N ILE A 23 -60.59 -17.09 22.90
CA ILE A 23 -60.99 -16.13 23.93
C ILE A 23 -61.08 -16.89 25.28
N GLY A 24 -60.26 -16.44 26.24
CA GLY A 24 -60.44 -16.90 27.63
C GLY A 24 -61.71 -16.31 28.21
N GLU A 25 -62.62 -17.18 28.67
CA GLU A 25 -63.88 -16.75 29.24
C GLU A 25 -63.95 -17.17 30.70
N VAL A 26 -64.41 -16.25 31.53
CA VAL A 26 -64.76 -16.55 32.92
C VAL A 26 -66.15 -16.02 33.19
N SER A 27 -66.98 -16.90 33.79
CA SER A 27 -68.35 -16.56 34.22
C SER A 27 -68.45 -16.49 35.75
N VAL A 28 -69.13 -15.48 36.23
CA VAL A 28 -69.37 -15.29 37.65
C VAL A 28 -70.80 -14.86 37.90
N THR A 29 -71.43 -15.38 38.98
CA THR A 29 -72.75 -14.96 39.43
C THR A 29 -72.59 -13.89 40.49
N LEU A 30 -73.10 -12.69 40.20
CA LEU A 30 -73.02 -11.52 41.08
C LEU A 30 -74.43 -11.15 41.60
N PRO A 31 -74.52 -10.69 42.86
CA PRO A 31 -75.77 -10.06 43.34
C PRO A 31 -76.16 -8.82 42.56
N LEU A 32 -77.45 -8.46 42.55
CA LEU A 32 -77.84 -7.17 41.98
C LEU A 32 -77.08 -5.99 42.64
N GLY A 33 -76.53 -5.10 41.84
CA GLY A 33 -75.72 -3.99 42.34
C GLY A 33 -74.83 -3.37 41.27
N SER A 34 -73.99 -2.43 41.67
CA SER A 34 -72.99 -1.79 40.79
C SER A 34 -71.61 -2.30 41.11
N TYR A 35 -70.91 -2.63 40.09
CA TYR A 35 -69.53 -3.23 40.14
C TYR A 35 -68.57 -2.41 39.28
N HIS A 36 -67.33 -2.31 39.73
CA HIS A 36 -66.18 -1.85 38.93
C HIS A 36 -65.36 -3.08 38.57
N ILE A 37 -65.07 -3.26 37.27
CA ILE A 37 -64.38 -4.43 36.77
C ILE A 37 -63.14 -3.91 36.06
N GLU A 38 -61.96 -4.37 36.50
CA GLU A 38 -60.64 -4.04 35.94
C GLU A 38 -59.76 -5.28 35.84
N GLU A 39 -58.82 -5.28 34.88
CA GLU A 39 -57.80 -6.31 34.84
C GLU A 39 -56.74 -5.99 35.89
N THR A 40 -56.45 -6.91 36.78
CA THR A 40 -55.42 -6.73 37.82
C THR A 40 -54.10 -7.40 37.48
N LYS A 41 -54.12 -8.37 36.55
CA LYS A 41 -52.93 -9.08 36.05
C LYS A 41 -53.18 -9.54 34.62
N PRO A 42 -52.36 -9.10 33.65
CA PRO A 42 -52.45 -9.58 32.27
C PRO A 42 -51.98 -11.03 32.15
N PRO A 43 -52.37 -11.72 31.08
CA PRO A 43 -51.78 -13.00 30.71
C PRO A 43 -50.29 -12.85 30.41
N TYR A 44 -49.54 -13.92 30.58
CA TYR A 44 -48.12 -13.93 30.20
C TYR A 44 -47.90 -13.60 28.73
N GLY A 45 -46.89 -12.76 28.42
CA GLY A 45 -46.59 -12.27 27.09
C GLY A 45 -47.54 -11.18 26.60
N TYR A 46 -48.31 -10.58 27.48
CA TYR A 46 -49.18 -9.45 27.17
C TYR A 46 -49.02 -8.34 28.21
N VAL A 47 -49.12 -7.11 27.73
CA VAL A 47 -49.16 -5.92 28.57
C VAL A 47 -50.55 -5.71 29.09
N GLY A 48 -50.69 -5.38 30.38
CA GLY A 48 -51.97 -5.13 31.02
C GLY A 48 -52.72 -3.96 30.39
N THR A 49 -54.04 -4.12 30.24
CA THR A 49 -54.87 -3.00 29.78
C THR A 49 -55.29 -2.13 30.96
N ALA A 50 -55.35 -0.82 30.73
CA ALA A 50 -55.97 0.11 31.68
C ALA A 50 -57.50 0.20 31.52
N ASP A 51 -58.10 -0.63 30.67
CA ASP A 51 -59.55 -0.69 30.47
C ASP A 51 -60.23 -1.07 31.75
N SER A 52 -61.32 -0.39 32.09
CA SER A 52 -62.18 -0.73 33.18
C SER A 52 -63.65 -0.40 32.88
N TYR A 53 -64.56 -1.14 33.48
CA TYR A 53 -65.98 -1.03 33.25
C TYR A 53 -66.70 -0.83 34.54
N ASP A 54 -67.68 0.10 34.53
CA ASP A 54 -68.71 0.19 35.59
C ASP A 54 -69.98 -0.52 35.10
N VAL A 55 -70.41 -1.55 35.83
CA VAL A 55 -71.54 -2.41 35.47
C VAL A 55 -72.54 -2.33 36.53
N THR A 56 -73.77 -2.11 36.17
CA THR A 56 -74.93 -2.13 37.15
C THR A 56 -75.97 -3.16 36.74
N PHE A 57 -76.22 -4.08 37.62
CA PHE A 57 -77.31 -5.04 37.50
C PHE A 57 -78.47 -4.53 38.32
N ALA A 58 -79.66 -4.35 37.69
CA ALA A 58 -80.88 -3.92 38.33
C ALA A 58 -82.06 -4.69 37.80
N TRP A 59 -83.05 -4.95 38.67
CA TRP A 59 -84.31 -5.53 38.25
C TRP A 59 -85.18 -4.47 37.55
N ASP A 60 -85.66 -4.77 36.33
CA ASP A 60 -86.57 -3.96 35.59
C ASP A 60 -88.00 -4.53 35.73
N ASN A 61 -88.89 -3.82 36.40
CA ASN A 61 -90.29 -4.23 36.64
C ASN A 61 -91.13 -4.25 35.36
N GLN A 62 -90.75 -3.58 34.31
CA GLN A 62 -91.47 -3.55 33.03
C GLN A 62 -91.09 -4.78 32.16
N LEU A 63 -89.88 -5.15 32.18
CA LEU A 63 -89.37 -6.33 31.47
C LEU A 63 -89.51 -7.61 32.28
N ASN A 64 -89.75 -7.49 33.60
CA ASN A 64 -89.76 -8.58 34.57
C ASN A 64 -88.52 -9.46 34.50
N ASP A 65 -87.38 -8.77 34.41
CA ASP A 65 -86.06 -9.38 34.20
C ASP A 65 -84.92 -8.48 34.77
N VAL A 66 -83.70 -9.07 34.87
CA VAL A 66 -82.48 -8.33 35.25
C VAL A 66 -81.89 -7.61 34.03
N VAL A 67 -81.72 -6.34 34.17
CA VAL A 67 -81.00 -5.54 33.13
C VAL A 67 -79.59 -5.19 33.57
N MET A 68 -78.67 -5.27 32.65
CA MET A 68 -77.33 -4.90 32.86
C MET A 68 -77.03 -3.57 32.09
N ALA A 69 -76.61 -2.58 32.82
CA ALA A 69 -76.08 -1.33 32.23
C ALA A 69 -74.57 -1.31 32.37
N VAL A 70 -73.89 -1.13 31.26
CA VAL A 70 -72.42 -1.06 31.21
C VAL A 70 -72.00 0.33 30.75
N SER A 71 -71.07 0.91 31.48
CA SER A 71 -70.35 2.09 31.04
C SER A 71 -68.83 1.86 31.11
N ILE A 72 -68.09 2.36 30.13
CA ILE A 72 -66.63 2.30 30.12
C ILE A 72 -66.13 3.35 31.11
N ALA A 73 -65.54 2.92 32.23
CA ALA A 73 -65.03 3.83 33.25
C ALA A 73 -63.67 4.42 32.86
N LYS A 74 -62.82 3.61 32.22
CA LYS A 74 -61.53 4.04 31.64
C LYS A 74 -61.27 3.28 30.35
N TYR A 75 -60.57 3.94 29.40
CA TYR A 75 -60.33 3.43 28.07
C TYR A 75 -58.88 3.70 27.63
N ASP A 76 -58.22 2.67 27.14
CA ASP A 76 -56.82 2.67 26.74
C ASP A 76 -56.62 2.57 25.20
N GLY A 77 -57.37 3.30 24.43
CA GLY A 77 -56.97 3.67 23.07
C GLY A 77 -57.41 2.82 21.87
N ALA A 78 -57.90 1.60 21.96
CA ALA A 78 -58.32 0.84 20.78
C ALA A 78 -59.75 1.19 20.33
N ALA A 79 -59.91 2.26 19.56
CA ALA A 79 -61.17 2.89 19.22
C ALA A 79 -62.19 2.05 18.42
N SER A 80 -61.78 0.90 17.85
CA SER A 80 -62.61 0.09 16.95
C SER A 80 -63.08 -1.24 17.54
N ALA A 81 -62.68 -1.62 18.76
CA ALA A 81 -63.03 -2.88 19.33
C ALA A 81 -64.39 -2.86 19.98
N GLN A 82 -65.21 -3.85 19.67
CA GLN A 82 -66.47 -4.08 20.37
C GLN A 82 -66.18 -4.62 21.77
N ARG A 83 -66.37 -3.81 22.80
CA ARG A 83 -65.90 -4.08 24.15
C ARG A 83 -66.89 -4.89 24.98
N PHE A 84 -68.11 -5.05 24.51
CA PHE A 84 -69.07 -5.91 25.11
C PHE A 84 -69.97 -6.57 24.06
N GLU A 85 -70.43 -7.78 24.36
CA GLU A 85 -71.31 -8.55 23.49
C GLU A 85 -72.45 -9.11 24.33
N VAL A 86 -73.66 -9.12 23.74
CA VAL A 86 -74.82 -9.73 24.35
C VAL A 86 -75.17 -11.00 23.58
N VAL A 87 -75.08 -12.14 24.24
CA VAL A 87 -75.41 -13.43 23.65
C VAL A 87 -76.68 -13.95 24.29
N ARG A 88 -77.67 -14.25 23.47
CA ARG A 88 -78.89 -14.90 23.91
C ARG A 88 -78.83 -16.41 23.63
N SER A 89 -78.91 -17.21 24.64
CA SER A 89 -78.96 -18.67 24.52
C SER A 89 -80.16 -19.23 25.26
N LYS A 90 -80.53 -20.47 24.95
CA LYS A 90 -81.52 -21.21 25.71
C LYS A 90 -80.80 -22.17 26.67
N ASP A 91 -81.28 -22.28 27.90
CA ASP A 91 -80.81 -23.26 28.84
C ASP A 91 -81.46 -24.64 28.60
N ALA A 92 -81.19 -25.61 29.47
CA ALA A 92 -81.71 -26.96 29.37
C ALA A 92 -83.24 -27.04 29.58
N ASP A 93 -83.89 -26.01 30.16
CA ASP A 93 -85.29 -25.90 30.39
C ASP A 93 -86.07 -25.08 29.33
N ASP A 94 -85.37 -24.71 28.21
CA ASP A 94 -85.84 -23.91 27.07
C ASP A 94 -86.15 -22.44 27.44
N ASP A 95 -85.64 -21.97 28.60
CA ASP A 95 -85.66 -20.56 28.98
C ASP A 95 -84.55 -19.78 28.35
N PHE A 96 -84.83 -18.51 27.94
CA PHE A 96 -83.83 -17.62 27.37
C PHE A 96 -82.93 -17.07 28.46
N ILE A 97 -81.62 -17.34 28.32
CA ILE A 97 -80.58 -16.74 29.13
C ILE A 97 -79.93 -15.67 28.28
N GLU A 98 -79.84 -14.45 28.79
CA GLU A 98 -79.06 -13.37 28.18
C GLU A 98 -77.75 -13.25 28.93
N GLN A 99 -76.64 -13.56 28.22
CA GLN A 99 -75.34 -13.48 28.76
C GLN A 99 -74.66 -12.26 28.15
N GLN A 100 -74.11 -11.38 28.97
CA GLN A 100 -73.37 -10.21 28.52
C GLN A 100 -71.87 -10.40 28.83
N THR A 101 -71.03 -10.32 27.78
CA THR A 101 -69.56 -10.52 27.86
C THR A 101 -68.85 -9.19 27.72
N LEU A 102 -67.98 -8.84 28.69
CA LEU A 102 -67.07 -7.74 28.61
C LEU A 102 -65.74 -8.20 28.01
N LYS A 103 -65.20 -7.46 27.10
CA LYS A 103 -63.93 -7.81 26.42
C LYS A 103 -62.83 -6.86 26.86
N PHE A 104 -61.73 -7.45 27.35
CA PHE A 104 -60.49 -6.77 27.60
C PHE A 104 -59.49 -7.12 26.48
N TYR A 105 -58.83 -6.13 25.95
CA TYR A 105 -57.84 -6.31 24.87
C TYR A 105 -56.47 -5.92 25.38
N ASN A 106 -55.56 -6.89 25.40
CA ASN A 106 -54.17 -6.69 25.81
C ASN A 106 -53.27 -6.59 24.59
N GLU A 107 -52.29 -5.72 24.63
CA GLU A 107 -51.21 -5.71 23.64
C GLU A 107 -50.27 -6.87 23.88
N ARG A 108 -49.87 -7.55 22.80
CA ARG A 108 -48.84 -8.59 22.90
C ARG A 108 -47.52 -7.94 23.19
N GLU A 109 -46.77 -8.47 24.16
CA GLU A 109 -45.41 -8.06 24.43
C GLU A 109 -44.51 -8.45 23.26
N ARG A 110 -43.64 -7.54 22.85
CA ARG A 110 -42.74 -7.71 21.72
C ARG A 110 -41.31 -7.51 22.19
N ALA A 111 -40.36 -8.21 21.55
CA ALA A 111 -38.94 -8.02 21.77
C ALA A 111 -38.28 -7.59 20.50
N LYS A 112 -37.26 -6.76 20.63
CA LYS A 112 -36.37 -6.33 19.56
C LYS A 112 -34.94 -6.57 19.98
N VAL A 113 -34.16 -7.25 19.14
CA VAL A 113 -32.74 -7.47 19.34
C VAL A 113 -31.98 -6.59 18.39
N GLY A 114 -31.13 -5.73 18.92
CA GLY A 114 -30.17 -4.91 18.20
C GLY A 114 -28.75 -5.40 18.38
N VAL A 115 -27.87 -5.07 17.42
CA VAL A 115 -26.45 -5.37 17.48
C VAL A 115 -25.66 -4.14 17.03
N TYR A 116 -24.74 -3.70 17.89
CA TYR A 116 -23.69 -2.75 17.53
C TYR A 116 -22.46 -3.50 17.06
N LYS A 117 -22.02 -3.24 15.86
CA LYS A 117 -20.82 -3.79 15.26
C LYS A 117 -19.65 -2.86 15.44
N VAL A 118 -18.56 -3.34 16.03
CA VAL A 118 -17.37 -2.52 16.32
C VAL A 118 -16.08 -3.24 15.93
N ASP A 119 -15.05 -2.44 15.63
CA ASP A 119 -13.67 -2.88 15.51
C ASP A 119 -13.11 -3.23 16.90
N ARG A 120 -12.51 -4.42 17.03
CA ARG A 120 -11.99 -4.94 18.30
C ARG A 120 -10.83 -4.13 18.86
N GLU A 121 -10.00 -3.54 17.98
CA GLU A 121 -8.79 -2.83 18.37
C GLU A 121 -9.07 -1.34 18.68
N THR A 122 -9.94 -0.71 17.89
CA THR A 122 -10.17 0.73 17.95
C THR A 122 -11.50 1.12 18.59
N GLY A 123 -12.46 0.19 18.70
CA GLY A 123 -13.81 0.45 19.15
C GLY A 123 -14.69 1.22 18.15
N LYS A 124 -14.20 1.50 16.93
CA LYS A 124 -14.96 2.21 15.91
C LYS A 124 -16.14 1.38 15.42
N TYR A 125 -17.25 2.03 15.11
CA TYR A 125 -18.42 1.41 14.50
C TYR A 125 -18.15 0.94 13.07
N LEU A 126 -18.71 -0.23 12.71
CA LEU A 126 -18.47 -0.89 11.43
C LEU A 126 -19.79 -1.18 10.69
N ALA A 127 -19.89 -0.78 9.44
CA ALA A 127 -21.01 -1.08 8.54
C ALA A 127 -20.80 -2.42 7.80
N GLY A 128 -21.89 -3.07 7.36
CA GLY A 128 -21.86 -4.21 6.45
C GLY A 128 -21.88 -5.58 7.10
N ALA A 129 -21.95 -5.70 8.43
CA ALA A 129 -22.14 -6.98 9.13
C ALA A 129 -23.57 -7.47 9.03
N VAL A 130 -23.77 -8.79 8.95
CA VAL A 130 -25.07 -9.46 8.95
C VAL A 130 -25.09 -10.56 10.01
N PHE A 131 -26.22 -10.67 10.71
CA PHE A 131 -26.41 -11.62 11.80
C PHE A 131 -27.64 -12.48 11.58
N ASN A 132 -27.59 -13.71 12.08
CA ASN A 132 -28.72 -14.59 12.24
C ASN A 132 -29.12 -14.67 13.72
N LEU A 133 -30.43 -14.69 13.97
CA LEU A 133 -31.05 -14.96 15.28
C LEU A 133 -31.58 -16.37 15.30
N TYR A 134 -31.13 -17.18 16.23
CA TYR A 134 -31.58 -18.55 16.47
C TYR A 134 -32.20 -18.68 17.84
N THR A 135 -33.13 -19.63 18.02
CA THR A 135 -33.59 -20.03 19.34
C THR A 135 -32.52 -20.86 20.06
N ALA A 136 -32.27 -20.59 21.34
CA ALA A 136 -31.43 -21.47 22.18
C ALA A 136 -32.21 -22.66 22.74
N ASP A 137 -33.49 -22.44 23.03
CA ASP A 137 -34.41 -23.41 23.59
C ASP A 137 -35.68 -23.52 22.74
N ASP A 138 -36.52 -24.54 23.02
CA ASP A 138 -37.87 -24.63 22.47
C ASP A 138 -38.70 -23.44 22.96
N ILE A 139 -39.33 -22.72 22.04
CA ILE A 139 -40.18 -21.56 22.33
C ILE A 139 -41.64 -21.95 22.19
N TYR A 140 -42.36 -21.75 23.23
CA TYR A 140 -43.79 -22.03 23.27
C TYR A 140 -44.61 -20.74 23.40
N SER A 141 -45.80 -20.72 22.80
CA SER A 141 -46.82 -19.70 23.07
C SER A 141 -47.42 -19.85 24.47
N ALA A 142 -48.14 -18.83 24.91
CA ALA A 142 -48.78 -18.85 26.25
C ALA A 142 -49.77 -20.01 26.45
N ASP A 143 -50.35 -20.55 25.37
CA ASP A 143 -51.25 -21.71 25.37
C ASP A 143 -50.51 -23.06 25.25
N GLY A 144 -49.17 -23.06 25.25
CA GLY A 144 -48.37 -24.28 25.19
C GLY A 144 -48.13 -24.84 23.79
N LYS A 145 -48.46 -24.12 22.74
CA LYS A 145 -48.14 -24.52 21.37
C LYS A 145 -46.69 -24.25 21.09
N LEU A 146 -45.96 -25.23 20.57
CA LEU A 146 -44.57 -25.05 20.10
C LEU A 146 -44.52 -24.09 18.90
N LEU A 147 -43.80 -23.00 19.02
CA LEU A 147 -43.58 -22.00 17.97
C LEU A 147 -42.28 -22.25 17.23
N PHE A 148 -41.19 -22.52 17.96
CA PHE A 148 -39.88 -22.81 17.43
C PHE A 148 -39.20 -23.92 18.21
N VAL A 149 -38.43 -24.77 17.52
CA VAL A 149 -37.56 -25.75 18.18
C VAL A 149 -36.20 -25.12 18.49
N ALA A 150 -35.51 -25.66 19.49
CA ALA A 150 -34.15 -25.22 19.82
C ALA A 150 -33.22 -25.29 18.60
N GLY A 151 -32.46 -24.21 18.35
CA GLY A 151 -31.53 -24.08 17.22
C GLY A 151 -32.18 -23.66 15.90
N GLU A 152 -33.48 -23.37 15.88
CA GLU A 152 -34.18 -22.91 14.67
C GLU A 152 -33.85 -21.44 14.34
N LEU A 153 -33.69 -21.14 13.05
CA LEU A 153 -33.47 -19.77 12.56
C LEU A 153 -34.77 -18.97 12.66
N VAL A 154 -34.74 -17.88 13.43
CA VAL A 154 -35.89 -16.98 13.62
C VAL A 154 -35.87 -15.85 12.57
N ALA A 155 -34.74 -15.21 12.40
CA ALA A 155 -34.57 -14.07 11.49
C ALA A 155 -33.13 -13.84 11.10
N THR A 156 -32.94 -13.12 9.97
CA THR A 156 -31.66 -12.58 9.53
C THR A 156 -31.74 -11.05 9.56
N SER A 157 -30.72 -10.38 10.10
CA SER A 157 -30.68 -8.92 10.18
C SER A 157 -30.40 -8.29 8.82
N PRO A 158 -30.78 -7.03 8.58
CA PRO A 158 -30.15 -6.18 7.59
C PRO A 158 -28.65 -6.01 7.85
N GLU A 159 -27.91 -5.43 6.89
CA GLU A 159 -26.52 -5.01 7.12
C GLU A 159 -26.45 -3.93 8.22
N SER A 160 -25.42 -3.99 9.07
CA SER A 160 -25.14 -2.88 9.98
C SER A 160 -24.88 -1.58 9.19
N ASN A 161 -25.45 -0.47 9.67
CA ASN A 161 -25.36 0.84 9.05
C ASN A 161 -24.03 1.55 9.38
N ALA A 162 -23.89 2.81 8.97
CA ALA A 162 -22.68 3.62 9.22
C ALA A 162 -22.39 3.85 10.73
N ASP A 163 -23.42 3.80 11.58
CA ASP A 163 -23.30 3.87 13.04
C ASP A 163 -23.05 2.49 13.66
N GLY A 164 -22.77 1.48 12.83
CA GLY A 164 -22.53 0.09 13.26
C GLY A 164 -23.77 -0.65 13.72
N TYR A 165 -24.95 -0.06 13.63
CA TYR A 165 -26.18 -0.63 14.21
C TYR A 165 -26.98 -1.42 13.18
N THR A 166 -27.48 -2.58 13.62
CA THR A 166 -28.52 -3.36 12.95
C THR A 166 -29.47 -3.97 13.96
N TYR A 167 -30.64 -4.43 13.53
CA TYR A 167 -31.61 -5.09 14.38
C TYR A 167 -32.41 -6.12 13.58
N PHE A 168 -33.06 -7.06 14.30
CA PHE A 168 -33.96 -8.03 13.71
C PHE A 168 -35.37 -7.43 13.65
N ASP A 169 -35.88 -7.23 12.43
CA ASP A 169 -37.22 -6.68 12.18
C ASP A 169 -38.24 -7.81 12.13
N CYS A 170 -38.54 -8.41 13.28
CA CYS A 170 -39.51 -9.44 13.43
C CYS A 170 -40.12 -9.40 14.84
N ASP A 171 -41.32 -9.94 14.98
CA ASP A 171 -41.91 -10.21 16.28
C ASP A 171 -41.18 -11.40 16.92
N ILE A 172 -40.34 -11.10 17.92
CA ILE A 172 -39.62 -12.12 18.68
C ILE A 172 -40.50 -12.51 19.87
N PRO A 173 -41.00 -13.74 19.94
CA PRO A 173 -41.83 -14.17 21.05
C PRO A 173 -41.00 -14.24 22.33
N ILE A 174 -41.51 -13.57 23.37
CA ILE A 174 -40.98 -13.74 24.73
C ILE A 174 -41.69 -14.95 25.34
N ARG A 175 -40.90 -15.84 25.90
CA ARG A 175 -41.44 -17.05 26.51
C ARG A 175 -42.26 -16.69 27.74
N GLY A 176 -43.55 -17.03 27.71
CA GLY A 176 -44.44 -16.94 28.89
C GLY A 176 -44.40 -18.20 29.74
N GLU A 177 -44.74 -18.09 31.03
CA GLU A 177 -45.07 -19.26 31.83
C GLU A 177 -46.32 -19.93 31.24
N TYR A 178 -46.20 -21.22 30.94
CA TYR A 178 -47.34 -22.00 30.50
C TYR A 178 -48.27 -22.33 31.70
N TYR A 179 -49.45 -21.79 31.69
CA TYR A 179 -50.47 -22.08 32.70
C TYR A 179 -51.18 -23.39 32.35
N GLY A 180 -50.94 -24.43 33.15
CA GLY A 180 -51.83 -25.62 33.17
C GLY A 180 -51.26 -26.94 32.69
N SER A 181 -49.96 -27.06 32.33
CA SER A 181 -49.35 -28.35 32.03
C SER A 181 -48.58 -28.90 33.22
N SER A 182 -48.93 -30.07 33.67
CA SER A 182 -48.22 -30.82 34.72
C SER A 182 -46.85 -31.33 34.27
N THR A 183 -46.52 -31.17 32.98
CA THR A 183 -45.29 -31.66 32.36
C THR A 183 -44.19 -30.60 32.24
N HIS A 184 -44.49 -29.33 32.48
CA HIS A 184 -43.52 -28.22 32.34
C HIS A 184 -43.30 -27.51 33.69
N LYS A 185 -43.14 -28.25 34.76
CA LYS A 185 -42.91 -27.70 36.11
C LYS A 185 -41.57 -27.02 36.31
N ASP A 186 -40.66 -27.20 35.39
CA ASP A 186 -39.31 -26.58 35.45
C ASP A 186 -39.20 -25.26 34.68
N ALA A 187 -40.33 -24.71 34.23
CA ALA A 187 -40.41 -23.48 33.48
C ALA A 187 -40.12 -22.19 34.30
N THR A 188 -39.59 -22.30 35.51
CA THR A 188 -39.30 -21.16 36.39
C THR A 188 -38.05 -20.33 35.98
N THR A 189 -37.34 -20.70 34.90
CA THR A 189 -36.15 -20.04 34.45
C THR A 189 -36.24 -19.53 32.99
N ASN A 190 -37.41 -19.07 32.57
CA ASN A 190 -37.68 -19.04 31.14
C ASN A 190 -38.06 -17.69 30.58
N SER A 191 -37.12 -16.88 30.53
CA SER A 191 -36.89 -15.88 29.50
C SER A 191 -36.57 -16.62 28.20
N GLY A 192 -37.18 -16.21 27.09
CA GLY A 192 -36.86 -16.77 25.78
C GLY A 192 -35.37 -16.54 25.48
N ASN A 193 -34.61 -17.62 25.50
CA ASN A 193 -33.22 -17.59 25.18
C ASN A 193 -33.05 -17.68 23.68
N TYR A 194 -32.25 -16.75 23.15
CA TYR A 194 -31.88 -16.69 21.75
C TYR A 194 -30.38 -16.62 21.62
N ILE A 195 -29.90 -16.98 20.44
CA ILE A 195 -28.48 -16.91 20.07
C ILE A 195 -28.35 -16.07 18.82
N VAL A 196 -27.56 -15.00 18.88
CA VAL A 196 -27.18 -14.21 17.73
C VAL A 196 -25.82 -14.68 17.24
N LYS A 197 -25.69 -14.98 15.94
CA LYS A 197 -24.43 -15.35 15.28
C LYS A 197 -24.16 -14.42 14.12
N GLU A 198 -22.93 -13.95 14.00
CA GLU A 198 -22.47 -13.25 12.81
C GLU A 198 -22.33 -14.25 11.66
N ILE A 199 -22.95 -13.96 10.51
CA ILE A 199 -22.85 -14.78 9.30
C ILE A 199 -22.06 -14.11 8.19
N ARG A 200 -21.87 -12.79 8.29
CA ARG A 200 -21.02 -12.01 7.41
C ARG A 200 -20.38 -10.87 8.18
N ALA A 201 -19.06 -10.82 8.19
CA ALA A 201 -18.30 -9.70 8.74
C ALA A 201 -18.28 -8.50 7.79
N PRO A 202 -18.00 -7.28 8.29
CA PRO A 202 -17.61 -6.16 7.47
C PRO A 202 -16.39 -6.48 6.59
N LEU A 203 -16.26 -5.80 5.45
CA LEU A 203 -15.07 -5.95 4.60
C LEU A 203 -13.80 -5.60 5.38
N GLY A 204 -12.76 -6.40 5.23
CA GLY A 204 -11.50 -6.24 5.94
C GLY A 204 -11.47 -6.78 7.37
N TYR A 205 -12.45 -7.59 7.76
CA TYR A 205 -12.56 -8.19 9.09
C TYR A 205 -12.79 -9.70 9.02
N TYR A 206 -12.32 -10.40 10.06
CA TYR A 206 -12.67 -11.81 10.27
C TYR A 206 -14.09 -11.93 10.81
N VAL A 207 -14.82 -12.99 10.43
CA VAL A 207 -16.11 -13.31 11.04
C VAL A 207 -15.90 -13.67 12.51
N ASN A 208 -16.73 -13.12 13.40
CA ASN A 208 -16.70 -13.47 14.81
C ASN A 208 -17.61 -14.68 15.06
N GLU A 209 -17.02 -15.85 15.18
CA GLU A 209 -17.73 -17.11 15.41
C GLU A 209 -18.30 -17.27 16.83
N LYS A 210 -17.99 -16.35 17.74
CA LYS A 210 -18.49 -16.42 19.12
C LYS A 210 -19.96 -16.02 19.14
N PRO A 211 -20.89 -16.96 19.51
CA PRO A 211 -22.29 -16.62 19.61
C PRO A 211 -22.56 -15.65 20.76
N MET A 212 -23.50 -14.76 20.57
CA MET A 212 -24.02 -13.87 21.62
C MET A 212 -25.33 -14.43 22.15
N GLU A 213 -25.38 -14.71 23.45
CA GLU A 213 -26.59 -15.15 24.12
C GLU A 213 -27.49 -13.95 24.46
N VAL A 214 -28.77 -14.06 24.13
CA VAL A 214 -29.78 -13.03 24.38
C VAL A 214 -30.89 -13.64 25.22
N THR A 215 -31.12 -13.04 26.36
CA THR A 215 -32.15 -13.50 27.30
C THR A 215 -33.15 -12.37 27.57
N PHE A 216 -34.42 -12.62 27.32
CA PHE A 216 -35.50 -11.70 27.65
C PHE A 216 -36.11 -12.04 28.99
N THR A 217 -36.35 -11.02 29.79
CA THR A 217 -37.11 -11.14 31.03
C THR A 217 -38.36 -10.27 30.92
N TYR A 218 -39.51 -10.83 31.20
CA TYR A 218 -40.79 -10.09 31.19
C TYR A 218 -40.76 -8.95 32.20
N ASP A 219 -40.99 -7.71 31.75
CA ASP A 219 -41.01 -6.50 32.58
C ASP A 219 -42.35 -5.71 32.53
N GLY A 220 -43.32 -6.18 31.72
CA GLY A 220 -44.62 -5.52 31.55
C GLY A 220 -44.66 -4.40 30.53
N GLU A 221 -43.57 -4.19 29.80
CA GLU A 221 -43.48 -3.17 28.74
C GLU A 221 -43.93 -3.77 27.39
N ALA A 222 -44.59 -2.98 26.56
CA ALA A 222 -45.10 -3.43 25.26
C ALA A 222 -43.96 -3.73 24.25
N LEU A 223 -42.79 -3.12 24.41
CA LEU A 223 -41.61 -3.33 23.57
C LEU A 223 -40.36 -3.37 24.42
N MET A 224 -39.68 -4.51 24.43
CA MET A 224 -38.34 -4.66 25.00
C MET A 224 -37.29 -4.51 23.91
N VAL A 225 -36.28 -3.70 24.14
CA VAL A 225 -35.13 -3.55 23.23
C VAL A 225 -33.88 -4.01 23.96
N LEU A 226 -33.19 -5.01 23.40
CA LEU A 226 -31.89 -5.49 23.90
C LEU A 226 -30.83 -5.29 22.86
N ASP A 227 -29.87 -4.43 23.15
CA ASP A 227 -28.73 -4.15 22.30
C ASP A 227 -27.49 -4.93 22.75
N ASN A 228 -26.85 -5.58 21.81
CA ASN A 228 -25.61 -6.34 22.01
C ASN A 228 -24.47 -5.69 21.25
N THR A 229 -23.23 -5.98 21.65
CA THR A 229 -22.04 -5.51 20.93
C THR A 229 -21.25 -6.70 20.42
N CYS A 230 -20.97 -6.70 19.10
CA CYS A 230 -20.13 -7.68 18.43
C CYS A 230 -18.85 -6.99 17.93
N ALA A 231 -17.70 -7.43 18.40
CA ALA A 231 -16.39 -6.87 18.04
C ALA A 231 -15.62 -7.83 17.13
N ASN A 232 -15.16 -7.36 15.95
CA ASN A 232 -14.36 -8.17 15.04
C ASN A 232 -12.90 -7.74 15.02
N LYS A 233 -12.02 -8.73 14.85
CA LYS A 233 -10.60 -8.52 14.57
C LYS A 233 -10.45 -8.10 13.09
N PRO A 234 -9.69 -7.03 12.75
CA PRO A 234 -9.36 -6.74 11.36
C PRO A 234 -8.51 -7.87 10.77
N THR A 235 -8.60 -8.07 9.46
CA THR A 235 -7.64 -8.93 8.74
C THR A 235 -6.23 -8.43 8.97
N GLU A 236 -5.25 -9.34 9.01
CA GLU A 236 -3.88 -9.01 9.37
C GLU A 236 -2.89 -9.84 8.55
N MET A 237 -1.91 -9.17 7.98
CA MET A 237 -0.75 -9.78 7.34
C MET A 237 0.49 -8.93 7.54
N PHE A 238 1.66 -9.44 7.16
CA PHE A 238 2.92 -8.71 7.26
C PHE A 238 3.58 -8.55 5.89
N VAL A 239 4.31 -7.46 5.73
CA VAL A 239 5.20 -7.21 4.59
C VAL A 239 6.61 -7.02 5.13
N SER A 240 7.53 -7.85 4.66
CA SER A 240 8.95 -7.81 4.97
C SER A 240 9.70 -7.29 3.74
N LYS A 241 10.50 -6.24 3.92
CA LYS A 241 11.38 -5.68 2.89
C LYS A 241 12.81 -6.08 3.20
N ARG A 242 13.48 -6.83 2.31
CA ARG A 242 14.78 -7.43 2.62
C ARG A 242 15.86 -7.14 1.58
N ASP A 243 17.10 -7.10 2.04
CA ASP A 243 18.30 -7.13 1.20
C ASP A 243 18.45 -8.54 0.60
N PHE A 244 18.54 -8.63 -0.73
CA PHE A 244 18.68 -9.90 -1.45
C PHE A 244 19.98 -10.66 -1.09
N THR A 245 21.01 -9.93 -0.65
CA THR A 245 22.36 -10.49 -0.42
C THR A 245 22.46 -11.25 0.92
N ASN A 246 21.86 -10.72 2.00
CA ASN A 246 21.98 -11.24 3.36
C ASN A 246 20.63 -11.65 3.99
N ASP A 247 19.51 -11.40 3.30
CA ASP A 247 18.12 -11.65 3.75
C ASP A 247 17.72 -10.92 5.04
N GLU A 248 18.44 -9.85 5.42
CA GLU A 248 18.07 -8.98 6.55
C GLU A 248 17.01 -7.94 6.14
N GLU A 249 16.23 -7.45 7.11
CA GLU A 249 15.27 -6.37 6.87
C GLU A 249 15.99 -5.12 6.34
N LEU A 250 15.41 -4.49 5.32
CA LEU A 250 15.97 -3.34 4.62
C LEU A 250 15.15 -2.08 4.89
N PRO A 251 15.61 -1.18 5.77
CA PRO A 251 14.95 0.09 6.04
C PRO A 251 15.16 1.12 4.92
N GLY A 252 14.20 2.06 4.79
CA GLY A 252 14.32 3.24 3.93
C GLY A 252 13.63 3.16 2.57
N ALA A 253 13.10 2.01 2.19
CA ALA A 253 12.29 1.86 0.98
C ALA A 253 10.87 2.38 1.20
N THR A 254 10.26 3.04 0.21
CA THR A 254 8.87 3.46 0.27
C THR A 254 7.99 2.49 -0.51
N LEU A 255 7.06 1.86 0.20
CA LEU A 255 6.18 0.82 -0.29
C LEU A 255 4.73 1.28 -0.29
N VAL A 256 3.96 0.81 -1.26
CA VAL A 256 2.51 1.03 -1.35
C VAL A 256 1.80 -0.28 -1.65
N ILE A 257 0.61 -0.47 -1.07
CA ILE A 257 -0.34 -1.50 -1.51
C ILE A 257 -1.44 -0.80 -2.30
N LYS A 258 -1.73 -1.33 -3.48
CA LYS A 258 -2.80 -0.87 -4.37
C LYS A 258 -3.86 -1.94 -4.51
N ASP A 259 -5.13 -1.53 -4.64
CA ASP A 259 -6.23 -2.39 -5.00
C ASP A 259 -6.27 -2.67 -6.52
N MET A 260 -7.30 -3.40 -6.98
CA MET A 260 -7.49 -3.75 -8.39
C MET A 260 -7.67 -2.54 -9.32
N ASP A 261 -8.18 -1.44 -8.81
CA ASP A 261 -8.41 -0.20 -9.57
C ASP A 261 -7.15 0.68 -9.59
N GLY A 262 -6.08 0.26 -8.91
CA GLY A 262 -4.83 0.99 -8.76
C GLY A 262 -4.86 2.07 -7.70
N SER A 263 -5.92 2.13 -6.88
CA SER A 263 -6.02 3.08 -5.77
C SER A 263 -5.10 2.63 -4.63
N ILE A 264 -4.44 3.60 -4.01
CA ILE A 264 -3.53 3.32 -2.88
C ILE A 264 -4.35 3.02 -1.63
N VAL A 265 -4.18 1.80 -1.10
CA VAL A 265 -4.79 1.36 0.17
C VAL A 265 -3.96 1.82 1.36
N THR A 266 -2.64 1.64 1.29
CA THR A 266 -1.70 2.07 2.34
C THR A 266 -0.33 2.38 1.77
N THR A 267 0.43 3.23 2.49
CA THR A 267 1.79 3.64 2.15
C THR A 267 2.62 3.70 3.43
N TRP A 268 3.85 3.19 3.38
CA TRP A 268 4.80 3.28 4.51
C TRP A 268 6.24 3.29 4.03
N VAL A 269 7.15 3.60 4.93
CA VAL A 269 8.60 3.44 4.75
C VAL A 269 9.02 2.19 5.51
N SER A 270 9.81 1.31 4.87
CA SER A 270 10.33 0.09 5.50
C SER A 270 11.25 0.41 6.68
N THR A 271 11.25 -0.48 7.66
CA THR A 271 12.07 -0.40 8.87
C THR A 271 12.90 -1.69 9.01
N ASP A 272 13.54 -1.85 10.15
CA ASP A 272 14.27 -3.07 10.55
C ASP A 272 13.34 -4.20 11.06
N GLU A 273 12.00 -4.01 10.93
CA GLU A 273 10.98 -5.02 11.27
C GLU A 273 9.92 -5.10 10.16
N PRO A 274 9.25 -6.27 10.00
CA PRO A 274 8.15 -6.41 9.07
C PRO A 274 7.00 -5.45 9.39
N HIS A 275 6.43 -4.84 8.36
CA HIS A 275 5.30 -3.93 8.48
C HIS A 275 3.98 -4.69 8.60
N ARG A 276 3.19 -4.38 9.63
CA ARG A 276 1.83 -4.92 9.84
C ARG A 276 0.83 -4.20 8.96
N VAL A 277 0.11 -4.95 8.12
CA VAL A 277 -0.98 -4.45 7.27
C VAL A 277 -2.30 -5.03 7.76
N THR A 278 -3.32 -4.19 7.93
CA THR A 278 -4.65 -4.59 8.40
C THR A 278 -5.75 -4.07 7.50
N GLY A 279 -6.92 -4.72 7.55
CA GLY A 279 -8.13 -4.24 6.88
C GLY A 279 -8.23 -4.57 5.39
N LEU A 280 -7.36 -5.43 4.85
CA LEU A 280 -7.48 -5.92 3.48
C LEU A 280 -8.65 -6.91 3.35
N HIS A 281 -9.35 -6.86 2.22
CA HIS A 281 -10.50 -7.74 1.95
C HIS A 281 -10.05 -9.14 1.54
N PHE A 282 -10.80 -10.15 1.92
CA PHE A 282 -10.57 -11.51 1.46
C PHE A 282 -10.95 -11.70 0.01
N GLY A 283 -10.16 -12.51 -0.71
CA GLY A 283 -10.41 -12.90 -2.10
C GLY A 283 -10.03 -11.87 -3.14
N GLU A 284 -9.86 -10.61 -2.77
CA GLU A 284 -9.46 -9.54 -3.68
C GLU A 284 -7.95 -9.52 -3.88
N PRO A 285 -7.46 -9.36 -5.12
CA PRO A 285 -6.05 -9.19 -5.38
C PRO A 285 -5.59 -7.77 -5.08
N TYR A 286 -4.39 -7.67 -4.51
CA TYR A 286 -3.67 -6.43 -4.22
C TYR A 286 -2.30 -6.48 -4.86
N THR A 287 -1.73 -5.32 -5.17
CA THR A 287 -0.37 -5.18 -5.69
C THR A 287 0.49 -4.42 -4.69
N LEU A 288 1.55 -5.06 -4.20
CA LEU A 288 2.63 -4.43 -3.47
C LEU A 288 3.62 -3.85 -4.47
N THR A 289 3.82 -2.54 -4.46
CA THR A 289 4.73 -1.80 -5.33
C THR A 289 5.73 -1.04 -4.48
N GLU A 290 6.99 -1.09 -4.85
CA GLU A 290 8.01 -0.20 -4.33
C GLU A 290 8.06 1.06 -5.21
N ILE A 291 7.80 2.23 -4.63
CA ILE A 291 7.84 3.50 -5.36
C ILE A 291 9.15 4.26 -5.18
N ARG A 292 9.93 3.91 -4.18
CA ARG A 292 11.28 4.38 -3.94
C ARG A 292 12.08 3.29 -3.22
N ALA A 293 13.19 2.87 -3.81
CA ALA A 293 14.13 1.94 -3.18
C ALA A 293 14.89 2.61 -2.03
N ALA A 294 15.44 1.80 -1.15
CA ALA A 294 16.44 2.24 -0.19
C ALA A 294 17.71 2.72 -0.91
N ASP A 295 18.45 3.64 -0.29
CA ASP A 295 19.66 4.22 -0.89
C ASP A 295 20.70 3.11 -1.17
N GLY A 296 21.15 3.05 -2.42
CA GLY A 296 22.09 2.03 -2.89
C GLY A 296 21.47 0.72 -3.37
N TYR A 297 20.13 0.65 -3.45
CA TYR A 297 19.41 -0.53 -3.90
C TYR A 297 18.58 -0.27 -5.16
N ALA A 298 18.34 -1.33 -5.89
CA ALA A 298 17.49 -1.34 -7.07
C ALA A 298 16.01 -1.45 -6.67
N LEU A 299 15.12 -0.89 -7.48
CA LEU A 299 13.68 -1.09 -7.32
C LEU A 299 13.33 -2.56 -7.54
N ALA A 300 12.53 -3.12 -6.64
CA ALA A 300 11.98 -4.46 -6.78
C ALA A 300 10.81 -4.49 -7.76
N ASP A 301 10.56 -5.68 -8.32
CA ASP A 301 9.37 -5.96 -9.10
C ASP A 301 8.11 -5.97 -8.21
N ASP A 302 6.98 -5.58 -8.79
CA ASP A 302 5.68 -5.63 -8.14
C ASP A 302 5.28 -7.06 -7.76
N ILE A 303 4.66 -7.22 -6.58
CA ILE A 303 4.13 -8.49 -6.10
C ILE A 303 2.61 -8.40 -6.00
N THR A 304 1.91 -9.22 -6.80
CA THR A 304 0.45 -9.36 -6.67
C THR A 304 0.11 -10.48 -5.69
N PHE A 305 -0.75 -10.19 -4.71
CA PHE A 305 -1.14 -11.13 -3.66
C PHE A 305 -2.61 -10.99 -3.30
N ARG A 306 -3.16 -11.98 -2.57
CA ARG A 306 -4.51 -11.96 -2.01
C ARG A 306 -4.55 -12.71 -0.70
N LEU A 307 -5.53 -12.36 0.13
CA LEU A 307 -5.81 -13.01 1.41
C LEU A 307 -6.99 -13.97 1.27
N ILE A 308 -6.91 -15.12 1.92
CA ILE A 308 -8.02 -16.08 2.08
C ILE A 308 -8.16 -16.39 3.56
N GLN A 309 -9.39 -16.31 4.10
CA GLN A 309 -9.64 -16.69 5.49
C GLN A 309 -9.43 -18.19 5.67
N LYS A 310 -8.68 -18.59 6.70
CA LYS A 310 -8.52 -19.99 7.06
C LYS A 310 -9.81 -20.55 7.66
N SER A 311 -10.00 -21.83 7.48
CA SER A 311 -11.04 -22.61 8.15
C SER A 311 -10.43 -23.81 8.86
N ASP A 312 -11.07 -24.26 9.93
CA ASP A 312 -10.71 -25.51 10.61
C ASP A 312 -11.13 -26.74 9.78
N GLU A 313 -10.88 -27.94 10.31
CA GLU A 313 -11.21 -29.22 9.64
C GLU A 313 -12.72 -29.40 9.39
N ASP A 314 -13.57 -28.75 10.18
CA ASP A 314 -15.03 -28.76 10.04
C ASP A 314 -15.55 -27.66 9.10
N GLY A 315 -14.64 -26.84 8.51
CA GLY A 315 -14.96 -25.73 7.61
C GLY A 315 -15.38 -24.45 8.32
N LYS A 316 -15.17 -24.36 9.63
CA LYS A 316 -15.48 -23.17 10.42
C LYS A 316 -14.40 -22.11 10.25
N PRO A 317 -14.76 -20.84 9.97
CA PRO A 317 -13.81 -19.76 9.79
C PRO A 317 -12.95 -19.52 11.04
N LEU A 318 -11.64 -19.32 10.84
CA LEU A 318 -10.69 -18.95 11.89
C LEU A 318 -10.34 -17.46 11.77
N GLU A 319 -9.93 -16.84 12.89
CA GLU A 319 -9.38 -15.47 12.89
C GLU A 319 -7.90 -15.44 12.42
N GLU A 320 -7.63 -16.17 11.34
CA GLU A 320 -6.34 -16.28 10.66
C GLU A 320 -6.54 -16.23 9.15
N CYS A 321 -5.54 -15.79 8.42
CA CYS A 321 -5.55 -15.83 6.97
C CYS A 321 -4.37 -16.59 6.38
N GLU A 322 -4.55 -17.04 5.16
CA GLU A 322 -3.52 -17.48 4.24
C GLU A 322 -3.28 -16.38 3.22
N VAL A 323 -2.03 -16.18 2.86
CA VAL A 323 -1.64 -15.25 1.80
C VAL A 323 -1.16 -16.02 0.59
N TYR A 324 -1.73 -15.71 -0.56
CA TYR A 324 -1.35 -16.28 -1.85
C TYR A 324 -0.74 -15.19 -2.72
N TYR A 325 0.35 -15.49 -3.41
CA TYR A 325 0.95 -14.58 -4.40
C TYR A 325 0.78 -15.13 -5.80
N LEU A 326 0.66 -14.22 -6.78
CA LEU A 326 0.47 -14.54 -8.18
C LEU A 326 1.83 -14.81 -8.83
N THR A 327 1.98 -15.99 -9.45
CA THR A 327 3.13 -16.31 -10.29
C THR A 327 2.71 -16.35 -11.75
N THR A 328 3.50 -15.69 -12.60
CA THR A 328 3.28 -15.72 -14.04
C THR A 328 4.33 -16.60 -14.71
N LYS A 329 3.88 -17.58 -15.49
CA LYS A 329 4.75 -18.39 -16.34
C LYS A 329 4.43 -18.13 -17.79
N ASN A 330 5.41 -17.72 -18.57
CA ASN A 330 5.30 -17.58 -20.02
C ASN A 330 5.76 -18.88 -20.67
N ILE A 331 4.84 -19.65 -21.26
CA ILE A 331 5.13 -20.89 -22.00
C ILE A 331 4.75 -20.67 -23.45
N LEU A 332 5.75 -20.53 -24.33
CA LEU A 332 5.61 -20.19 -25.75
C LEU A 332 4.79 -18.90 -25.98
N PHE A 333 3.52 -18.99 -26.33
CA PHE A 333 2.64 -17.84 -26.59
C PHE A 333 1.53 -17.69 -25.56
N TRP A 334 1.56 -18.46 -24.46
CA TRP A 334 0.54 -18.47 -23.42
C TRP A 334 1.11 -17.94 -22.12
N LYS A 335 0.40 -16.94 -21.54
CA LYS A 335 0.63 -16.47 -20.19
C LYS A 335 -0.19 -17.35 -19.26
N TRP A 336 0.49 -18.08 -18.37
CA TRP A 336 -0.15 -18.91 -17.34
C TRP A 336 0.02 -18.22 -16.00
N GLU A 337 -1.07 -17.96 -15.31
CA GLU A 337 -1.11 -17.36 -13.98
C GLU A 337 -1.51 -18.43 -12.96
N ASP A 338 -0.76 -18.52 -11.87
CA ASP A 338 -0.98 -19.48 -10.81
C ASP A 338 -0.79 -18.83 -9.43
N TRP A 339 -1.73 -19.10 -8.53
CA TRP A 339 -1.68 -18.61 -7.16
C TRP A 339 -0.95 -19.60 -6.27
N LYS A 340 0.09 -19.16 -5.60
CA LYS A 340 0.88 -19.97 -4.67
C LYS A 340 0.71 -19.47 -3.26
N LEU A 341 0.47 -20.42 -2.34
CA LEU A 341 0.43 -20.17 -0.91
C LEU A 341 1.83 -19.76 -0.41
N LEU A 342 1.88 -18.75 0.44
CA LEU A 342 3.03 -18.42 1.26
C LEU A 342 3.00 -19.26 2.56
N ASP A 343 4.17 -19.65 3.04
CA ASP A 343 4.28 -20.52 4.23
C ASP A 343 3.79 -19.85 5.52
N ASP A 344 3.88 -18.53 5.57
CA ASP A 344 3.31 -17.68 6.61
C ASP A 344 2.54 -16.49 5.99
N ALA A 345 1.83 -15.72 6.78
CA ALA A 345 1.07 -14.57 6.32
C ALA A 345 1.97 -13.34 6.05
N THR A 346 3.16 -13.55 5.48
CA THR A 346 4.16 -12.51 5.21
C THR A 346 4.54 -12.48 3.73
N VAL A 347 4.33 -11.34 3.08
CA VAL A 347 4.85 -11.08 1.73
C VAL A 347 6.26 -10.51 1.87
N ILE A 348 7.25 -11.18 1.25
CA ILE A 348 8.65 -10.77 1.27
C ILE A 348 9.02 -10.15 -0.07
N MET A 349 9.43 -8.88 -0.07
CA MET A 349 9.99 -8.17 -1.21
C MET A 349 11.48 -7.96 -0.99
N ARG A 350 12.30 -8.30 -2.00
CA ARG A 350 13.77 -8.25 -1.89
C ARG A 350 14.35 -7.29 -2.92
N ASP A 351 15.31 -6.47 -2.50
CA ASP A 351 16.08 -5.61 -3.39
C ASP A 351 17.49 -6.14 -3.62
N ASP A 352 17.93 -6.07 -4.86
CA ASP A 352 19.35 -6.26 -5.19
C ASP A 352 20.08 -4.92 -5.03
N ILE A 353 21.39 -4.99 -4.77
CA ILE A 353 22.25 -3.81 -4.67
C ILE A 353 22.51 -3.19 -6.05
N ILE A 354 22.65 -1.87 -6.12
CA ILE A 354 23.15 -1.19 -7.31
C ILE A 354 24.64 -1.47 -7.46
N LYS A 355 25.07 -1.85 -8.69
CA LYS A 355 26.43 -2.20 -9.05
C LYS A 355 26.92 -1.29 -10.16
N VAL A 356 28.02 -0.59 -9.92
CA VAL A 356 28.61 0.34 -10.88
C VAL A 356 30.03 -0.07 -11.20
N GLN A 357 30.44 0.05 -12.47
CA GLN A 357 31.81 -0.09 -12.95
C GLN A 357 32.24 1.19 -13.67
N ILE A 358 33.41 1.71 -13.33
CA ILE A 358 34.00 2.87 -13.97
C ILE A 358 35.32 2.48 -14.59
N SER A 359 35.41 2.60 -15.94
CA SER A 359 36.59 2.28 -16.73
C SER A 359 37.32 3.56 -17.14
N LYS A 360 38.62 3.60 -16.91
CA LYS A 360 39.53 4.62 -17.45
C LYS A 360 40.31 3.98 -18.60
N LYS A 361 40.17 4.51 -19.83
CA LYS A 361 40.68 3.86 -21.05
C LYS A 361 41.50 4.77 -21.92
N ASP A 362 42.48 4.21 -22.63
CA ASP A 362 43.16 4.87 -23.75
C ASP A 362 42.18 5.02 -24.91
N LEU A 363 42.04 6.24 -25.42
CA LEU A 363 41.11 6.59 -26.51
C LEU A 363 41.40 5.82 -27.80
N THR A 364 42.66 5.47 -28.07
CA THR A 364 43.10 4.81 -29.29
C THR A 364 42.99 3.29 -29.22
N THR A 365 43.51 2.68 -28.15
CA THR A 365 43.53 1.23 -27.98
C THR A 365 42.28 0.65 -27.35
N LYS A 366 41.51 1.47 -26.63
CA LYS A 366 40.34 1.07 -25.84
C LYS A 366 40.65 0.15 -24.67
N GLU A 367 41.92 -0.04 -24.34
CA GLU A 367 42.38 -0.81 -23.19
C GLU A 367 42.29 0.05 -21.92
N GLU A 368 42.17 -0.61 -20.75
CA GLU A 368 42.22 0.05 -19.45
C GLU A 368 43.53 0.81 -19.30
N LEU A 369 43.44 2.02 -18.75
CA LEU A 369 44.58 2.93 -18.60
C LEU A 369 44.89 3.15 -17.11
N PRO A 370 45.92 2.49 -16.57
CA PRO A 370 46.31 2.67 -15.18
C PRO A 370 47.05 3.99 -14.93
N GLY A 371 46.97 4.49 -13.69
CA GLY A 371 47.74 5.65 -13.20
C GLY A 371 47.02 6.99 -13.21
N ALA A 372 45.78 7.07 -13.68
CA ALA A 372 44.97 8.27 -13.55
C ALA A 372 44.40 8.41 -12.13
N GLU A 373 44.49 9.58 -11.53
CA GLU A 373 43.78 9.91 -10.30
C GLU A 373 42.40 10.45 -10.65
N LEU A 374 41.36 9.74 -10.15
CA LEU A 374 39.97 10.03 -10.44
C LEU A 374 39.21 10.35 -9.16
N THR A 375 38.23 11.25 -9.27
CA THR A 375 37.26 11.54 -8.20
C THR A 375 35.83 11.41 -8.72
N LEU A 376 34.96 10.87 -7.89
CA LEU A 376 33.53 10.83 -8.11
C LEU A 376 32.84 11.76 -7.12
N ALA A 377 31.95 12.63 -7.58
CA ALA A 377 31.18 13.55 -6.76
C ALA A 377 29.69 13.45 -7.08
N ASP A 378 28.84 13.74 -6.06
CA ASP A 378 27.40 13.88 -6.22
C ASP A 378 27.00 15.23 -6.85
N VAL A 379 25.69 15.48 -6.96
CA VAL A 379 25.15 16.74 -7.54
C VAL A 379 25.42 17.97 -6.69
N GLU A 380 25.64 17.82 -5.40
CA GLU A 380 26.02 18.88 -4.47
C GLU A 380 27.52 19.16 -4.52
N GLY A 381 28.31 18.34 -5.20
CA GLY A 381 29.75 18.43 -5.30
C GLY A 381 30.50 17.78 -4.14
N ASN A 382 29.84 16.95 -3.33
CA ASN A 382 30.51 16.19 -2.30
C ASN A 382 31.28 15.03 -2.94
N GLU A 383 32.56 14.87 -2.58
CA GLU A 383 33.37 13.75 -3.04
C GLU A 383 32.87 12.44 -2.39
N ILE A 384 32.48 11.48 -3.25
CA ILE A 384 31.98 10.17 -2.84
C ILE A 384 33.12 9.16 -2.79
N ASP A 385 34.01 9.21 -3.79
CA ASP A 385 35.14 8.29 -3.89
C ASP A 385 36.33 8.94 -4.62
N ARG A 386 37.55 8.45 -4.34
CA ARG A 386 38.79 8.86 -4.95
C ARG A 386 39.74 7.67 -5.09
N TRP A 387 40.21 7.41 -6.32
CA TRP A 387 41.08 6.25 -6.57
C TRP A 387 42.08 6.53 -7.67
N ILE A 388 43.07 5.64 -7.78
CA ILE A 388 43.99 5.57 -8.93
C ILE A 388 43.51 4.46 -9.87
N SER A 389 43.37 4.74 -11.15
CA SER A 389 42.99 3.76 -12.16
C SER A 389 44.00 2.63 -12.27
N THR A 390 43.49 1.43 -12.58
CA THR A 390 44.28 0.20 -12.74
C THR A 390 44.03 -0.40 -14.12
N ASP A 391 44.53 -1.61 -14.35
CA ASP A 391 44.28 -2.43 -15.54
C ASP A 391 42.91 -3.11 -15.54
N THR A 392 42.05 -2.80 -14.55
CA THR A 392 40.67 -3.30 -14.43
C THR A 392 39.74 -2.16 -14.04
N PRO A 393 38.44 -2.25 -14.41
CA PRO A 393 37.47 -1.25 -14.02
C PRO A 393 37.36 -1.12 -12.50
N HIS A 394 37.19 0.10 -12.01
CA HIS A 394 36.86 0.37 -10.61
C HIS A 394 35.42 -0.01 -10.35
N ARG A 395 35.16 -0.80 -9.31
CA ARG A 395 33.83 -1.32 -8.96
C ARG A 395 33.32 -0.71 -7.67
N MET A 396 32.06 -0.28 -7.71
CA MET A 396 31.35 0.29 -6.58
C MET A 396 30.03 -0.46 -6.40
N GLU A 397 29.69 -0.77 -5.15
CA GLU A 397 28.44 -1.41 -4.73
C GLU A 397 27.68 -0.45 -3.83
N LYS A 398 26.34 -0.50 -3.89
CA LYS A 398 25.43 0.34 -3.09
C LYS A 398 25.63 1.85 -3.35
N LEU A 399 26.06 2.25 -4.57
CA LEU A 399 26.05 3.66 -4.95
C LEU A 399 24.57 4.08 -5.15
N PRO A 400 24.06 5.09 -4.42
CA PRO A 400 22.68 5.52 -4.58
C PRO A 400 22.33 5.91 -6.02
N ALA A 401 21.08 5.67 -6.44
CA ALA A 401 20.61 6.14 -7.73
C ALA A 401 20.62 7.68 -7.77
N GLY A 402 21.13 8.26 -8.85
CA GLY A 402 21.25 9.71 -8.97
C GLY A 402 22.30 10.14 -9.99
N LYS A 403 22.54 11.43 -10.07
CA LYS A 403 23.53 12.02 -10.98
C LYS A 403 24.87 12.22 -10.29
N TYR A 404 25.92 11.91 -11.04
CA TYR A 404 27.30 11.97 -10.56
C TYR A 404 28.19 12.64 -11.59
N THR A 405 29.31 13.20 -11.10
CA THR A 405 30.37 13.80 -11.91
C THR A 405 31.66 13.05 -11.65
N LEU A 406 32.25 12.46 -12.70
CA LEU A 406 33.55 11.84 -12.69
C LEU A 406 34.57 12.89 -13.20
N THR A 407 35.61 13.15 -12.43
CA THR A 407 36.65 14.11 -12.76
C THR A 407 38.01 13.44 -12.67
N GLU A 408 38.87 13.67 -13.67
CA GLU A 408 40.26 13.30 -13.62
C GLU A 408 41.04 14.43 -12.97
N VAL A 409 41.75 14.13 -11.89
CA VAL A 409 42.61 15.07 -11.16
C VAL A 409 43.99 15.10 -11.77
N THR A 410 44.52 13.91 -12.11
CA THR A 410 45.85 13.75 -12.69
C THR A 410 45.79 12.66 -13.75
N ALA A 411 46.23 12.97 -14.97
CA ALA A 411 46.34 11.98 -16.04
C ALA A 411 47.65 11.18 -15.89
N PRO A 412 47.72 9.95 -16.43
CA PRO A 412 48.97 9.21 -16.53
C PRO A 412 49.98 9.93 -17.43
N ASP A 413 51.28 9.65 -17.21
CA ASP A 413 52.37 10.21 -18.02
C ASP A 413 52.16 9.96 -19.52
N GLY A 414 52.24 11.02 -20.30
CA GLY A 414 52.04 10.99 -21.74
C GLY A 414 50.60 11.07 -22.23
N TYR A 415 49.65 11.29 -21.34
CA TYR A 415 48.24 11.46 -21.64
C TYR A 415 47.71 12.82 -21.26
N ALA A 416 46.74 13.29 -22.01
CA ALA A 416 46.02 14.52 -21.74
C ALA A 416 44.96 14.30 -20.68
N ILE A 417 44.75 15.28 -19.81
CA ILE A 417 43.64 15.22 -18.82
C ILE A 417 42.33 15.21 -19.57
N ALA A 418 41.46 14.21 -19.22
CA ALA A 418 40.13 14.10 -19.79
C ALA A 418 39.20 15.22 -19.33
N GLU A 419 38.21 15.54 -20.16
CA GLU A 419 37.07 16.34 -19.72
C GLU A 419 36.25 15.55 -18.69
N ARG A 420 35.65 16.26 -17.74
CA ARG A 420 34.74 15.62 -16.76
C ARG A 420 33.55 14.92 -17.44
N VAL A 421 33.13 13.80 -16.90
CA VAL A 421 31.99 13.00 -17.38
C VAL A 421 30.86 13.09 -16.37
N GLU A 422 29.68 13.56 -16.81
CA GLU A 422 28.46 13.54 -16.02
C GLU A 422 27.63 12.34 -16.45
N PHE A 423 27.11 11.56 -15.48
CA PHE A 423 26.31 10.38 -15.74
C PHE A 423 25.24 10.18 -14.67
N GLU A 424 24.26 9.33 -14.93
CA GLU A 424 23.18 9.00 -14.04
C GLU A 424 23.19 7.51 -13.71
N VAL A 425 23.22 7.19 -12.42
CA VAL A 425 23.06 5.84 -11.88
C VAL A 425 21.57 5.56 -11.72
N LEU A 426 21.09 4.52 -12.38
CA LEU A 426 19.70 4.10 -12.33
C LEU A 426 19.47 3.09 -11.19
N PRO A 427 18.25 3.02 -10.61
CA PRO A 427 17.91 2.07 -9.55
C PRO A 427 17.64 0.66 -10.13
N THR A 428 18.65 0.04 -10.75
CA THR A 428 18.59 -1.29 -11.34
C THR A 428 19.65 -2.22 -10.75
N GLY A 429 19.37 -3.51 -10.65
CA GLY A 429 20.31 -4.54 -10.18
C GLY A 429 21.37 -4.94 -11.21
N ASP A 430 21.24 -4.49 -12.47
CA ASP A 430 22.21 -4.72 -13.52
C ASP A 430 23.50 -3.92 -13.27
N VAL A 431 24.64 -4.46 -13.72
CA VAL A 431 25.92 -3.74 -13.65
C VAL A 431 25.90 -2.59 -14.64
N GLN A 432 25.99 -1.36 -14.14
CA GLN A 432 26.05 -0.15 -14.95
C GLN A 432 27.51 0.24 -15.18
N THR A 433 27.91 0.46 -16.44
CA THR A 433 29.28 0.74 -16.81
C THR A 433 29.41 2.16 -17.38
N PHE A 434 30.36 2.92 -16.85
CA PHE A 434 30.70 4.26 -17.31
C PHE A 434 32.17 4.30 -17.69
N GLU A 435 32.51 5.04 -18.74
CA GLU A 435 33.85 5.08 -19.31
C GLU A 435 34.37 6.53 -19.43
N MET A 436 35.64 6.73 -19.11
CA MET A 436 36.37 7.96 -19.35
C MET A 436 37.61 7.65 -20.20
N PHE A 437 37.88 8.47 -21.22
CA PHE A 437 38.92 8.22 -22.18
C PHE A 437 39.98 9.34 -22.15
N ASP A 438 41.26 8.95 -22.20
CA ASP A 438 42.37 9.89 -22.43
C ASP A 438 42.93 9.73 -23.81
N ASP A 439 43.25 10.87 -24.45
CA ASP A 439 44.05 10.89 -25.65
C ASP A 439 45.54 11.09 -25.30
N ILE A 440 46.41 10.58 -26.13
CA ILE A 440 47.85 10.72 -25.96
C ILE A 440 48.28 12.15 -26.27
N ILE A 441 49.26 12.67 -25.51
CA ILE A 441 49.92 13.94 -25.83
C ILE A 441 50.79 13.74 -27.06
N LYS A 442 50.67 14.64 -28.04
CA LYS A 442 51.45 14.65 -29.30
C LYS A 442 52.13 15.97 -29.51
N VAL A 443 53.44 15.93 -29.74
CA VAL A 443 54.22 17.10 -30.13
C VAL A 443 54.71 16.89 -31.54
N LYS A 444 54.44 17.86 -32.43
CA LYS A 444 54.94 17.94 -33.80
C LYS A 444 56.17 18.80 -33.81
N ILE A 445 57.29 18.23 -34.20
CA ILE A 445 58.60 18.98 -34.37
C ILE A 445 58.82 19.15 -35.84
N SER A 446 58.93 20.43 -36.28
CA SER A 446 59.32 20.81 -37.65
C SER A 446 60.74 21.40 -37.64
N LYS A 447 61.62 20.84 -38.47
CA LYS A 447 62.93 21.36 -38.74
C LYS A 447 62.91 21.98 -40.13
N VAL A 448 63.01 23.32 -40.22
CA VAL A 448 62.77 24.02 -41.49
C VAL A 448 63.91 24.99 -41.86
N ASP A 449 64.11 25.23 -43.17
CA ASP A 449 64.93 26.31 -43.70
C ASP A 449 64.28 27.66 -43.35
N ILE A 450 65.02 28.57 -42.73
CA ILE A 450 64.48 29.86 -42.25
C ILE A 450 63.96 30.74 -43.39
N THR A 451 64.46 30.54 -44.64
CA THR A 451 64.12 31.36 -45.81
C THR A 451 62.87 30.77 -46.54
N THR A 452 62.89 29.49 -46.79
CA THR A 452 61.82 28.81 -47.59
C THR A 452 60.68 28.28 -46.71
N ASN A 453 60.93 28.08 -45.44
CA ASN A 453 60.04 27.48 -44.49
C ASN A 453 59.62 26.01 -44.85
N GLU A 454 60.43 25.37 -45.73
CA GLU A 454 60.28 23.97 -46.10
C GLU A 454 61.00 23.06 -45.09
N GLU A 455 60.49 21.84 -44.89
CA GLU A 455 61.11 20.84 -44.00
C GLU A 455 62.56 20.55 -44.51
N LEU A 456 63.49 20.52 -43.57
CA LEU A 456 64.95 20.44 -43.83
C LEU A 456 65.48 19.07 -43.36
N PRO A 457 65.76 18.11 -44.26
CA PRO A 457 66.27 16.81 -43.90
C PRO A 457 67.76 16.83 -43.54
N GLY A 458 68.17 15.92 -42.64
CA GLY A 458 69.57 15.62 -42.34
C GLY A 458 70.12 16.26 -41.05
N ALA A 459 69.33 17.01 -40.31
CA ALA A 459 69.68 17.49 -38.97
C ALA A 459 69.56 16.36 -37.95
N GLU A 460 70.50 16.17 -37.05
CA GLU A 460 70.42 15.36 -35.89
C GLU A 460 69.88 16.20 -34.73
N LEU A 461 68.68 15.81 -34.24
CA LEU A 461 67.93 16.51 -33.19
C LEU A 461 67.76 15.64 -31.97
N VAL A 462 67.76 16.27 -30.80
CA VAL A 462 67.50 15.58 -29.51
C VAL A 462 66.56 16.42 -28.65
N ILE A 463 65.60 15.77 -28.02
CA ILE A 463 64.76 16.35 -26.96
C ILE A 463 65.26 15.84 -25.61
N LYS A 464 65.44 16.74 -24.67
CA LYS A 464 65.81 16.44 -23.29
C LYS A 464 64.80 17.06 -22.35
N ASP A 465 64.50 16.32 -21.23
CA ASP A 465 63.73 16.84 -20.12
C ASP A 465 64.49 17.89 -19.29
N LYS A 466 63.87 18.47 -18.29
CA LYS A 466 64.44 19.41 -17.34
C LYS A 466 65.63 18.86 -16.55
N ASP A 467 65.73 17.55 -16.39
CA ASP A 467 66.81 16.86 -15.65
C ASP A 467 67.94 16.44 -16.56
N GLY A 468 67.84 16.74 -17.88
CA GLY A 468 68.83 16.47 -18.91
C GLY A 468 68.75 15.04 -19.49
N ASN A 469 67.74 14.25 -19.14
CA ASN A 469 67.57 12.95 -19.75
C ASN A 469 67.09 13.09 -21.20
N GLU A 470 67.64 12.24 -22.07
CA GLU A 470 67.24 12.18 -23.47
C GLU A 470 65.86 11.45 -23.58
N ILE A 471 64.91 12.16 -24.18
CA ILE A 471 63.51 11.64 -24.37
C ILE A 471 63.37 11.04 -25.77
N ASP A 472 63.98 11.76 -26.81
CA ASP A 472 63.92 11.29 -28.19
C ASP A 472 65.12 11.82 -28.96
N ARG A 473 65.61 11.07 -29.96
CA ARG A 473 66.69 11.42 -30.86
C ARG A 473 66.40 10.92 -32.26
N TRP A 474 66.45 11.80 -33.24
CA TRP A 474 66.17 11.42 -34.63
C TRP A 474 67.03 12.29 -35.64
N ILE A 475 67.01 11.86 -36.90
CA ILE A 475 67.46 12.65 -38.02
C ILE A 475 66.29 13.24 -38.75
N SER A 476 66.24 14.55 -38.94
CA SER A 476 65.15 15.23 -39.62
C SER A 476 64.98 14.73 -41.06
N THR A 477 63.75 14.76 -41.52
CA THR A 477 63.35 14.35 -42.87
C THR A 477 62.59 15.45 -43.59
N ASN A 478 62.03 15.17 -44.77
CA ASN A 478 61.15 16.10 -45.49
C ASN A 478 59.72 16.16 -44.93
N LYS A 479 59.50 15.62 -43.70
CA LYS A 479 58.26 15.66 -42.97
C LYS A 479 58.52 15.99 -41.51
N PRO A 480 57.54 16.61 -40.81
CA PRO A 480 57.63 16.80 -39.38
C PRO A 480 57.81 15.48 -38.64
N HIS A 481 58.54 15.52 -37.53
CA HIS A 481 58.64 14.39 -36.57
C HIS A 481 57.58 14.55 -35.51
N TYR A 482 56.94 13.42 -35.13
CA TYR A 482 55.93 13.37 -34.07
C TYR A 482 56.43 12.59 -32.85
N VAL A 483 56.46 13.27 -31.73
CA VAL A 483 56.72 12.62 -30.44
C VAL A 483 55.38 12.33 -29.77
N GLU A 484 55.07 11.06 -29.58
CA GLU A 484 53.83 10.60 -28.97
C GLU A 484 54.09 10.11 -27.54
N LYS A 485 53.09 10.29 -26.65
CA LYS A 485 53.15 9.95 -25.23
C LYS A 485 54.27 10.63 -24.47
N ILE A 486 54.60 11.87 -24.84
CA ILE A 486 55.55 12.69 -24.09
C ILE A 486 54.85 13.26 -22.86
N PRO A 487 55.37 13.09 -21.64
CA PRO A 487 54.78 13.66 -20.44
C PRO A 487 54.67 15.19 -20.53
N ALA A 488 53.67 15.76 -19.85
CA ALA A 488 53.58 17.21 -19.71
C ALA A 488 54.77 17.73 -18.88
N GLY A 489 55.38 18.82 -19.31
CA GLY A 489 56.57 19.39 -18.65
C GLY A 489 57.44 20.26 -19.56
N ASP A 490 58.60 20.66 -19.04
CA ASP A 490 59.55 21.52 -19.75
C ASP A 490 60.67 20.71 -20.42
N TYR A 491 60.93 21.01 -21.68
CA TYR A 491 61.82 20.27 -22.51
C TYR A 491 62.74 21.24 -23.28
N THR A 492 63.90 20.73 -23.70
CA THR A 492 64.85 21.43 -24.56
C THR A 492 65.05 20.64 -25.83
N LEU A 493 64.77 21.25 -27.00
CA LEU A 493 65.10 20.73 -28.32
C LEU A 493 66.49 21.28 -28.72
N THR A 494 67.41 20.37 -28.96
CA THR A 494 68.77 20.73 -29.34
C THR A 494 69.16 20.10 -30.68
N GLU A 495 69.83 20.86 -31.56
CA GLU A 495 70.41 20.32 -32.74
C GLU A 495 71.88 19.91 -32.45
N ILE A 496 72.16 18.63 -32.67
CA ILE A 496 73.51 18.08 -32.47
C ILE A 496 74.39 18.29 -33.74
N THR A 497 73.77 18.04 -34.87
CA THR A 497 74.43 18.17 -36.18
C THR A 497 73.47 18.85 -37.16
N ALA A 498 73.91 19.92 -37.79
CA ALA A 498 73.16 20.60 -38.85
C ALA A 498 73.28 19.87 -40.19
N PRO A 499 72.25 19.99 -41.08
CA PRO A 499 72.36 19.52 -42.45
C PRO A 499 73.52 20.24 -43.21
N SER A 500 74.12 19.58 -44.21
CA SER A 500 75.21 20.14 -45.00
C SER A 500 74.84 21.50 -45.62
N GLY A 501 75.63 22.55 -45.35
CA GLY A 501 75.42 23.91 -45.81
C GLY A 501 74.50 24.76 -44.89
N TYR A 502 74.22 24.32 -43.68
CA TYR A 502 73.47 25.07 -42.69
C TYR A 502 74.25 25.22 -41.39
N LYS A 503 73.97 26.30 -40.67
CA LYS A 503 74.52 26.59 -39.35
C LYS A 503 73.67 25.86 -38.30
N ILE A 504 74.32 25.34 -37.25
CA ILE A 504 73.62 24.75 -36.09
C ILE A 504 72.67 25.79 -35.46
N ALA A 505 71.42 25.46 -35.29
CA ALA A 505 70.44 26.31 -34.63
C ALA A 505 70.66 26.39 -33.10
N GLU A 506 70.22 27.49 -32.51
CA GLU A 506 70.13 27.60 -31.04
C GLU A 506 69.11 26.61 -30.46
N SER A 507 69.38 26.06 -29.28
CA SER A 507 68.43 25.21 -28.56
C SER A 507 67.15 25.97 -28.24
N ILE A 508 66.00 25.26 -28.34
CA ILE A 508 64.68 25.80 -28.06
C ILE A 508 64.16 25.15 -26.79
N ASN A 509 63.82 25.96 -25.75
CA ASN A 509 63.08 25.53 -24.62
C ASN A 509 61.56 25.61 -24.93
N PHE A 510 60.83 24.55 -24.66
CA PHE A 510 59.37 24.51 -24.86
C PHE A 510 58.68 23.72 -23.73
N THR A 511 57.42 24.06 -23.44
CA THR A 511 56.58 23.40 -22.45
C THR A 511 55.57 22.56 -23.17
N VAL A 512 55.47 21.29 -22.80
CA VAL A 512 54.40 20.36 -23.23
C VAL A 512 53.26 20.50 -22.26
N LEU A 513 52.08 20.86 -22.74
CA LEU A 513 50.84 20.99 -21.96
C LEU A 513 50.08 19.67 -21.97
N PRO A 514 49.29 19.33 -20.89
CA PRO A 514 48.49 18.09 -20.80
C PRO A 514 47.20 18.22 -21.62
N THR A 515 47.30 18.48 -22.91
CA THR A 515 46.17 18.63 -23.85
C THR A 515 46.24 17.60 -24.96
N GLY A 516 45.08 17.14 -25.47
CA GLY A 516 45.00 16.26 -26.64
C GLY A 516 45.26 16.94 -27.98
N GLU A 517 45.42 18.28 -28.01
CA GLU A 517 45.77 19.02 -29.21
C GLU A 517 47.23 18.81 -29.58
N ILE A 518 47.54 18.72 -30.90
CA ILE A 518 48.90 18.59 -31.39
C ILE A 518 49.67 19.91 -31.17
N GLN A 519 50.62 19.89 -30.25
CA GLN A 519 51.48 21.02 -29.97
C GLN A 519 52.60 21.04 -30.96
N THR A 520 53.01 22.24 -31.51
CA THR A 520 53.98 22.36 -32.58
C THR A 520 55.19 23.17 -32.11
N VAL A 521 56.39 22.61 -32.33
CA VAL A 521 57.65 23.26 -32.11
C VAL A 521 58.39 23.35 -33.47
N VAL A 522 58.92 24.53 -33.82
CA VAL A 522 59.56 24.75 -35.09
C VAL A 522 61.00 25.25 -34.85
N MET A 523 61.98 24.47 -35.28
CA MET A 523 63.38 24.84 -35.27
C MET A 523 63.81 25.26 -36.68
N LYS A 524 64.48 26.42 -36.80
CA LYS A 524 64.85 27.05 -38.09
C LYS A 524 66.33 27.14 -38.25
N ASP A 525 66.86 26.70 -39.40
CA ASP A 525 68.29 26.84 -39.76
C ASP A 525 68.51 27.90 -40.82
N ALA A 526 69.55 28.62 -40.61
CA ALA A 526 70.12 29.56 -41.63
C ALA A 526 71.19 28.84 -42.42
N ARG A 527 71.23 29.11 -43.68
CA ARG A 527 72.34 28.64 -44.55
C ARG A 527 73.69 29.22 -44.09
N GLU A 528 74.74 28.43 -44.26
CA GLU A 528 76.12 28.95 -44.11
C GLU A 528 76.35 30.08 -45.10
N ASP A 529 77.07 31.15 -44.63
CA ASP A 529 77.46 32.21 -45.52
C ASP A 529 78.41 31.62 -46.54
N THR A 530 78.04 31.61 -47.81
CA THR A 530 78.95 31.27 -48.91
C THR A 530 80.12 32.30 -48.87
N PRO A 531 81.42 31.87 -48.77
CA PRO A 531 82.50 32.83 -48.82
C PRO A 531 82.45 33.57 -50.15
N THR A 532 82.32 34.88 -50.09
CA THR A 532 82.44 35.74 -51.25
C THR A 532 83.80 35.44 -51.92
N PRO A 533 83.88 35.08 -53.24
CA PRO A 533 85.14 34.84 -53.89
C PRO A 533 85.94 36.10 -53.81
N THR A 534 87.18 36.04 -53.23
CA THR A 534 88.18 37.07 -53.19
C THR A 534 88.53 37.46 -54.65
N PRO A 535 88.57 38.74 -55.04
CA PRO A 535 88.98 39.12 -56.39
C PRO A 535 90.47 38.71 -56.65
N ASP A 536 90.67 37.90 -57.65
CA ASP A 536 92.03 37.50 -58.14
C ASP A 536 92.75 38.69 -58.76
N ASN A 537 93.76 39.10 -58.04
CA ASN A 537 94.64 40.23 -58.42
C ASN A 537 95.93 39.68 -59.08
N THR A 538 95.86 39.32 -60.36
CA THR A 538 97.05 39.05 -61.16
C THR A 538 97.32 40.17 -62.21
N PRO A 539 98.54 40.76 -62.29
CA PRO A 539 98.83 41.89 -63.14
C PRO A 539 99.08 41.50 -64.60
N ASN A 540 98.63 42.37 -65.48
CA ASN A 540 98.85 42.45 -66.93
C ASN A 540 100.32 42.57 -67.37
N PRO A 541 100.80 41.98 -68.48
CA PRO A 541 101.87 42.55 -69.30
C PRO A 541 101.45 43.04 -70.72
N GLU A 542 101.99 44.22 -71.05
CA GLU A 542 101.99 45.02 -72.22
C GLU A 542 102.17 44.33 -73.57
N HIS A 543 101.93 45.11 -74.61
CA HIS A 543 102.41 45.56 -75.90
C HIS A 543 101.47 45.21 -77.11
N THR A 544 100.98 46.32 -77.66
CA THR A 544 101.13 47.05 -78.93
C THR A 544 101.21 46.27 -80.24
N PRO A 545 101.08 46.99 -81.47
CA PRO A 545 99.86 47.76 -81.91
C PRO A 545 99.46 47.38 -83.38
N GLN A 546 98.40 47.89 -83.85
CA GLN A 546 97.98 48.41 -85.22
C GLN A 546 98.27 47.60 -86.49
N PRO A 547 97.56 47.75 -87.62
CA PRO A 547 96.77 48.89 -88.09
C PRO A 547 95.43 48.64 -88.76
N THR A 548 94.79 49.71 -89.00
CA THR A 548 93.64 49.97 -89.89
C THR A 548 93.88 49.59 -91.39
N PRO A 549 93.01 49.61 -92.37
CA PRO A 549 91.85 50.49 -92.59
C PRO A 549 90.60 49.86 -93.22
N ASP A 550 89.58 50.51 -93.16
CA ASP A 550 88.94 51.43 -94.18
C ASP A 550 87.62 50.93 -94.79
N THR A 551 86.79 51.90 -94.91
CA THR A 551 85.74 52.21 -95.88
C THR A 551 84.30 51.49 -95.76
N THR A 552 83.41 52.29 -95.30
CA THR A 552 82.14 52.79 -95.86
C THR A 552 81.64 52.18 -97.18
N PRO A 553 80.44 52.45 -97.60
CA PRO A 553 79.12 52.77 -96.97
C PRO A 553 77.93 52.08 -97.70
N THR A 554 76.79 52.05 -97.16
CA THR A 554 75.48 52.59 -97.59
C THR A 554 74.38 52.21 -96.62
#